data_6d534ee23b300c867309a98ed1cabf03
#
_entry.id   6d534ee23b300c867309a98ed1cabf03
#
_cell.length_a   1.000
_cell.length_b   1.000
_cell.length_c   1.000
_cell.angle_alpha   90.00
_cell.angle_beta   90.00
_cell.angle_gamma   90.00
#
_symmetry.space_group_name_H-M   'P 1'
#
loop_
_entity.id
_entity.type
_entity.pdbx_description
1 polymer ?
#
loop_
_entity_poly.entity_id
_entity_poly.type
_entity_poly.pdbx_seq_one_letter_code
_entity_poly.pdbx_strand_id
1 'polypeptide(L)'
;MEFIRSSVVSLKAHPELNEKWLQGRIVEDTTILGLGDLVVKDVERRQPRAGRLDLLLFDPETDTRYEIELQLGPTDESHIIRTIEYWDLEKRRYPQYEHVAVIVAEDITSRFLNVISLFNGFIPLIAIQLQALEVGGSLTLAATKVLDTSTLGNEDDDEGAQATDRAYWESRATKKTLATTDNLLELIHKATNDPTISL
;
A
#
# COMPACT_ATOMS: atom_id res chain seq x y z
N MET A 1 -14.67 -6.26 32.20
CA MET A 1 -13.90 -7.03 31.20
C MET A 1 -12.85 -7.83 31.95
N GLU A 2 -12.77 -9.12 31.71
CA GLU A 2 -11.73 -10.01 32.24
C GLU A 2 -10.52 -9.95 31.29
N PHE A 3 -9.31 -9.87 31.85
CA PHE A 3 -8.08 -9.89 31.07
C PHE A 3 -7.67 -11.34 30.81
N ILE A 4 -7.57 -11.73 29.52
CA ILE A 4 -7.07 -13.03 29.09
C ILE A 4 -5.77 -12.80 28.32
N ARG A 5 -4.74 -13.56 28.66
CA ARG A 5 -3.45 -13.51 27.97
C ARG A 5 -3.53 -14.31 26.66
N SER A 6 -3.11 -13.68 25.56
CA SER A 6 -2.95 -14.35 24.28
C SER A 6 -1.57 -15.00 24.13
N SER A 7 -1.46 -16.05 23.33
CA SER A 7 -0.21 -16.63 22.84
C SER A 7 -0.16 -16.66 21.33
N VAL A 8 1.03 -16.43 20.76
CA VAL A 8 1.22 -16.51 19.30
C VAL A 8 1.31 -17.98 18.88
N VAL A 9 0.57 -18.34 17.85
CA VAL A 9 0.60 -19.66 17.22
C VAL A 9 1.29 -19.51 15.86
N SER A 10 2.36 -20.25 15.63
CA SER A 10 3.00 -20.27 14.30
C SER A 10 2.18 -21.11 13.34
N LEU A 11 1.59 -20.50 12.34
CA LEU A 11 0.89 -21.20 11.25
C LEU A 11 1.85 -22.08 10.47
N LYS A 12 3.06 -21.59 10.20
CA LYS A 12 4.11 -22.34 9.49
C LYS A 12 4.47 -23.65 10.19
N ALA A 13 4.48 -23.66 11.50
CA ALA A 13 4.83 -24.84 12.29
C ALA A 13 3.63 -25.72 12.62
N HIS A 14 2.40 -25.25 12.39
CA HIS A 14 1.18 -25.97 12.77
C HIS A 14 0.79 -26.99 11.70
N PRO A 15 0.49 -28.25 12.05
CA PRO A 15 0.24 -29.30 11.07
C PRO A 15 -1.06 -29.12 10.27
N GLU A 16 -2.05 -28.44 10.83
CA GLU A 16 -3.39 -28.26 10.23
C GLU A 16 -3.67 -26.85 9.74
N LEU A 17 -3.03 -25.82 10.32
CA LEU A 17 -3.24 -24.42 9.98
C LEU A 17 -2.32 -23.98 8.85
N ASN A 18 -2.35 -24.70 7.73
CA ASN A 18 -1.52 -24.43 6.57
C ASN A 18 -2.03 -23.24 5.73
N GLU A 19 -1.30 -22.89 4.69
CA GLU A 19 -1.62 -21.77 3.78
C GLU A 19 -3.03 -21.89 3.19
N LYS A 20 -3.44 -23.09 2.79
CA LYS A 20 -4.78 -23.33 2.27
C LYS A 20 -5.88 -23.11 3.33
N TRP A 21 -5.61 -23.43 4.58
CA TRP A 21 -6.51 -23.12 5.69
C TRP A 21 -6.63 -21.59 5.86
N LEU A 22 -5.51 -20.86 5.87
CA LEU A 22 -5.49 -19.40 5.97
C LEU A 22 -6.25 -18.77 4.81
N GLN A 23 -5.97 -19.21 3.58
CA GLN A 23 -6.66 -18.77 2.37
C GLN A 23 -8.18 -18.95 2.50
N GLY A 24 -8.61 -20.12 3.00
CA GLY A 24 -10.03 -20.41 3.25
C GLY A 24 -10.67 -19.45 4.25
N ARG A 25 -9.96 -19.09 5.33
CA ARG A 25 -10.48 -18.12 6.32
C ARG A 25 -10.65 -16.73 5.73
N ILE A 26 -9.67 -16.27 4.92
CA ILE A 26 -9.76 -14.98 4.23
C ILE A 26 -10.89 -14.97 3.19
N VAL A 27 -11.11 -16.07 2.48
CA VAL A 27 -12.22 -16.20 1.52
C VAL A 27 -13.59 -16.14 2.21
N GLU A 28 -13.70 -16.73 3.41
CA GLU A 28 -14.94 -16.66 4.21
C GLU A 28 -15.21 -15.26 4.77
N ASP A 29 -14.14 -14.54 5.12
CA ASP A 29 -14.22 -13.19 5.68
C ASP A 29 -13.01 -12.36 5.24
N THR A 30 -13.18 -11.57 4.17
CA THR A 30 -12.12 -10.72 3.60
C THR A 30 -11.71 -9.60 4.54
N THR A 31 -12.57 -9.22 5.50
CA THR A 31 -12.28 -8.16 6.47
C THR A 31 -11.13 -8.50 7.43
N ILE A 32 -10.75 -9.78 7.52
CA ILE A 32 -9.57 -10.25 8.27
C ILE A 32 -8.30 -9.47 7.87
N LEU A 33 -8.18 -9.07 6.60
CA LEU A 33 -6.99 -8.37 6.10
C LEU A 33 -6.95 -6.88 6.47
N GLY A 34 -8.06 -6.31 6.96
CA GLY A 34 -8.14 -4.87 7.27
C GLY A 34 -8.06 -3.96 6.03
N LEU A 35 -8.48 -4.48 4.86
CA LEU A 35 -8.51 -3.75 3.59
C LEU A 35 -9.91 -3.26 3.21
N GLY A 36 -10.89 -3.40 4.10
CA GLY A 36 -12.28 -3.08 3.84
C GLY A 36 -13.13 -4.29 3.46
N ASP A 37 -14.33 -4.03 2.95
CA ASP A 37 -15.29 -5.07 2.54
C ASP A 37 -15.08 -5.43 1.07
N LEU A 38 -14.15 -6.34 0.82
CA LEU A 38 -13.73 -6.73 -0.52
C LEU A 38 -14.46 -7.99 -1.01
N VAL A 39 -14.68 -8.07 -2.32
CA VAL A 39 -15.29 -9.22 -2.98
C VAL A 39 -14.21 -10.17 -3.50
N VAL A 40 -14.32 -11.45 -3.20
CA VAL A 40 -13.43 -12.48 -3.78
C VAL A 40 -13.74 -12.65 -5.26
N LYS A 41 -12.78 -12.37 -6.13
CA LYS A 41 -12.89 -12.57 -7.58
C LYS A 41 -12.34 -13.91 -8.02
N ASP A 42 -11.22 -14.33 -7.44
CA ASP A 42 -10.58 -15.60 -7.82
C ASP A 42 -9.67 -16.11 -6.70
N VAL A 43 -9.48 -17.42 -6.65
CA VAL A 43 -8.62 -18.13 -5.71
C VAL A 43 -7.70 -19.04 -6.51
N GLU A 44 -6.40 -19.10 -6.16
CA GLU A 44 -5.40 -19.89 -6.91
C GLU A 44 -5.38 -19.56 -8.40
N ARG A 45 -5.50 -18.26 -8.71
CA ARG A 45 -5.60 -17.76 -10.08
C ARG A 45 -4.34 -18.02 -10.88
N ARG A 46 -4.45 -18.84 -11.93
CA ARG A 46 -3.33 -19.21 -12.78
C ARG A 46 -2.74 -18.00 -13.52
N GLN A 47 -1.47 -17.76 -13.32
CA GLN A 47 -0.70 -16.77 -14.05
C GLN A 47 0.13 -17.45 -15.15
N PRO A 48 0.00 -17.06 -16.43
CA PRO A 48 0.73 -17.69 -17.53
C PRO A 48 2.24 -17.57 -17.32
N ARG A 49 2.92 -18.72 -17.24
CA ARG A 49 4.37 -18.86 -17.07
C ARG A 49 4.95 -18.39 -15.73
N ALA A 50 4.11 -17.97 -14.77
CA ALA A 50 4.57 -17.39 -13.50
C ALA A 50 4.05 -18.12 -12.26
N GLY A 51 3.07 -19.02 -12.37
CA GLY A 51 2.53 -19.76 -11.22
C GLY A 51 1.06 -19.49 -10.95
N ARG A 52 0.71 -19.27 -9.69
CA ARG A 52 -0.67 -18.96 -9.26
C ARG A 52 -0.64 -17.87 -8.21
N LEU A 53 -1.48 -16.87 -8.42
CA LEU A 53 -1.82 -15.84 -7.45
C LEU A 53 -2.77 -16.46 -6.41
N ASP A 54 -2.48 -16.33 -5.14
CA ASP A 54 -3.24 -16.97 -4.07
C ASP A 54 -4.67 -16.44 -4.00
N LEU A 55 -4.85 -15.13 -3.95
CA LEU A 55 -6.16 -14.48 -3.91
C LEU A 55 -6.19 -13.26 -4.82
N LEU A 56 -7.28 -13.11 -5.56
CA LEU A 56 -7.65 -11.87 -6.23
C LEU A 56 -8.91 -11.33 -5.58
N LEU A 57 -8.78 -10.21 -4.87
CA LEU A 57 -9.92 -9.50 -4.28
C LEU A 57 -10.24 -8.25 -5.08
N PHE A 58 -11.42 -7.68 -4.86
CA PHE A 58 -11.92 -6.54 -5.60
C PHE A 58 -12.77 -5.63 -4.73
N ASP A 59 -12.50 -4.35 -4.81
CA ASP A 59 -13.34 -3.30 -4.25
C ASP A 59 -14.27 -2.73 -5.34
N PRO A 60 -15.59 -2.97 -5.25
CA PRO A 60 -16.54 -2.47 -6.24
C PRO A 60 -16.80 -0.95 -6.13
N GLU A 61 -16.41 -0.30 -5.04
CA GLU A 61 -16.62 1.14 -4.87
C GLU A 61 -15.54 1.96 -5.58
N THR A 62 -14.31 1.43 -5.61
CA THR A 62 -13.15 2.12 -6.20
C THR A 62 -12.65 1.49 -7.49
N ASP A 63 -13.28 0.40 -7.98
CA ASP A 63 -12.82 -0.40 -9.12
C ASP A 63 -11.37 -0.89 -8.95
N THR A 64 -10.95 -1.14 -7.69
CA THR A 64 -9.59 -1.57 -7.36
C THR A 64 -9.49 -3.08 -7.19
N ARG A 65 -8.47 -3.68 -7.78
CA ARG A 65 -8.09 -5.07 -7.60
C ARG A 65 -6.92 -5.19 -6.67
N TYR A 66 -6.98 -6.18 -5.78
CA TYR A 66 -5.92 -6.50 -4.83
C TYR A 66 -5.36 -7.88 -5.17
N GLU A 67 -4.12 -7.90 -5.65
CA GLU A 67 -3.36 -9.11 -5.95
C GLU A 67 -2.62 -9.55 -4.71
N ILE A 68 -3.11 -10.61 -4.05
CA ILE A 68 -2.65 -11.02 -2.72
C ILE A 68 -1.84 -12.30 -2.81
N GLU A 69 -0.61 -12.25 -2.31
CA GLU A 69 0.27 -13.39 -2.06
C GLU A 69 0.39 -13.65 -0.56
N LEU A 70 0.18 -14.91 -0.18
CA LEU A 70 0.25 -15.39 1.20
C LEU A 70 1.54 -16.17 1.42
N GLN A 71 2.17 -15.98 2.57
CA GLN A 71 3.32 -16.80 2.99
C GLN A 71 3.25 -17.10 4.48
N LEU A 72 3.35 -18.37 4.83
CA LEU A 72 3.50 -18.78 6.22
C LEU A 72 4.95 -18.62 6.67
N GLY A 73 5.14 -18.08 7.88
CA GLY A 73 6.44 -17.72 8.41
C GLY A 73 6.93 -16.35 7.89
N PRO A 74 8.26 -16.12 7.90
CA PRO A 74 8.82 -14.85 7.45
C PRO A 74 8.77 -14.71 5.92
N THR A 75 8.57 -13.47 5.45
CA THR A 75 8.72 -13.10 4.05
C THR A 75 10.13 -13.40 3.55
N ASP A 76 10.22 -13.88 2.31
CA ASP A 76 11.48 -14.07 1.59
C ASP A 76 11.50 -13.34 0.23
N GLU A 77 12.63 -13.40 -0.46
CA GLU A 77 12.82 -12.75 -1.75
C GLU A 77 11.86 -13.26 -2.82
N SER A 78 11.59 -14.56 -2.84
CA SER A 78 10.69 -15.18 -3.82
C SER A 78 9.25 -14.70 -3.66
N HIS A 79 8.81 -14.51 -2.42
CA HIS A 79 7.48 -13.99 -2.12
C HIS A 79 7.31 -12.56 -2.65
N ILE A 80 8.29 -11.70 -2.41
CA ILE A 80 8.28 -10.31 -2.91
C ILE A 80 8.26 -10.29 -4.44
N ILE A 81 9.11 -11.09 -5.08
CA ILE A 81 9.20 -11.15 -6.54
C ILE A 81 7.88 -11.63 -7.14
N ARG A 82 7.27 -12.69 -6.60
CA ARG A 82 5.98 -13.21 -7.10
C ARG A 82 4.87 -12.17 -6.97
N THR A 83 4.78 -11.49 -5.84
CA THR A 83 3.77 -10.46 -5.62
C THR A 83 3.84 -9.36 -6.68
N ILE A 84 5.05 -8.87 -6.97
CA ILE A 84 5.28 -7.83 -8.00
C ILE A 84 4.97 -8.36 -9.40
N GLU A 85 5.40 -9.59 -9.71
CA GLU A 85 5.16 -10.23 -11.00
C GLU A 85 3.67 -10.42 -11.27
N TYR A 86 2.91 -10.89 -10.29
CA TYR A 86 1.47 -11.13 -10.45
C TYR A 86 0.66 -9.84 -10.57
N TRP A 87 1.03 -8.81 -9.80
CA TRP A 87 0.48 -7.47 -9.95
C TRP A 87 0.71 -6.92 -11.36
N ASP A 88 1.92 -7.00 -11.90
CA ASP A 88 2.25 -6.53 -13.24
C ASP A 88 1.46 -7.30 -14.32
N LEU A 89 1.35 -8.63 -14.19
CA LEU A 89 0.60 -9.47 -15.11
C LEU A 89 -0.91 -9.15 -15.09
N GLU A 90 -1.51 -8.97 -13.92
CA GLU A 90 -2.94 -8.61 -13.80
C GLU A 90 -3.18 -7.18 -14.30
N LYS A 91 -2.33 -6.22 -13.99
CA LYS A 91 -2.41 -4.84 -14.48
C LYS A 91 -2.34 -4.75 -16.01
N ARG A 92 -1.43 -5.49 -16.63
CA ARG A 92 -1.34 -5.56 -18.10
C ARG A 92 -2.56 -6.21 -18.75
N ARG A 93 -3.12 -7.21 -18.08
CA ARG A 93 -4.28 -7.95 -18.59
C ARG A 93 -5.57 -7.16 -18.47
N TYR A 94 -5.70 -6.35 -17.42
CA TYR A 94 -6.92 -5.63 -17.08
C TYR A 94 -6.63 -4.15 -16.74
N PRO A 95 -6.09 -3.38 -17.70
CA PRO A 95 -5.63 -2.01 -17.47
C PRO A 95 -6.76 -1.01 -17.13
N GLN A 96 -8.02 -1.43 -17.20
CA GLN A 96 -9.19 -0.61 -16.85
C GLN A 96 -9.46 -0.55 -15.35
N TYR A 97 -8.78 -1.36 -14.52
CA TYR A 97 -8.90 -1.35 -13.07
C TYR A 97 -7.67 -0.71 -12.43
N GLU A 98 -7.85 -0.19 -11.23
CA GLU A 98 -6.72 0.08 -10.36
C GLU A 98 -6.20 -1.24 -9.77
N HIS A 99 -4.90 -1.34 -9.54
CA HIS A 99 -4.25 -2.57 -9.09
C HIS A 99 -3.33 -2.31 -7.91
N VAL A 100 -3.48 -3.08 -6.85
CA VAL A 100 -2.67 -3.00 -5.62
C VAL A 100 -2.06 -4.36 -5.30
N ALA A 101 -0.74 -4.42 -5.26
CA ALA A 101 -0.01 -5.59 -4.81
C ALA A 101 -0.10 -5.75 -3.29
N VAL A 102 -0.39 -6.93 -2.79
CA VAL A 102 -0.52 -7.17 -1.34
C VAL A 102 0.33 -8.35 -0.91
N ILE A 103 1.27 -8.10 -0.02
CA ILE A 103 2.09 -9.12 0.63
C ILE A 103 1.49 -9.43 2.01
N VAL A 104 1.17 -10.69 2.27
CA VAL A 104 0.72 -11.14 3.58
C VAL A 104 1.67 -12.20 4.11
N ALA A 105 2.25 -12.00 5.29
CA ALA A 105 3.14 -12.97 5.93
C ALA A 105 2.98 -12.97 7.46
N GLU A 106 3.37 -14.07 8.13
CA GLU A 106 3.39 -14.11 9.61
C GLU A 106 4.42 -13.14 10.19
N ASP A 107 5.53 -12.93 9.47
CA ASP A 107 6.59 -12.00 9.88
C ASP A 107 7.17 -11.27 8.67
N ILE A 108 7.21 -9.95 8.75
CA ILE A 108 7.85 -9.08 7.76
C ILE A 108 9.02 -8.38 8.43
N THR A 109 10.22 -8.94 8.24
CA THR A 109 11.41 -8.40 8.88
C THR A 109 11.73 -6.99 8.38
N SER A 110 12.39 -6.18 9.21
CA SER A 110 12.78 -4.81 8.87
C SER A 110 13.62 -4.72 7.58
N ARG A 111 14.44 -5.75 7.28
CA ARG A 111 15.21 -5.84 6.04
C ARG A 111 14.30 -5.85 4.81
N PHE A 112 13.28 -6.72 4.82
CA PHE A 112 12.35 -6.84 3.70
C PHE A 112 11.38 -5.67 3.65
N LEU A 113 10.95 -5.15 4.79
CA LEU A 113 10.11 -3.95 4.84
C LEU A 113 10.81 -2.76 4.17
N ASN A 114 12.10 -2.56 4.41
CA ASN A 114 12.89 -1.52 3.73
C ASN A 114 12.91 -1.69 2.22
N VAL A 115 13.09 -2.95 1.73
CA VAL A 115 13.09 -3.25 0.29
C VAL A 115 11.70 -2.99 -0.31
N ILE A 116 10.65 -3.47 0.33
CA ILE A 116 9.26 -3.30 -0.12
C ILE A 116 8.89 -1.81 -0.17
N SER A 117 9.32 -1.02 0.82
CA SER A 117 9.10 0.43 0.86
C SER A 117 9.72 1.18 -0.32
N LEU A 118 10.87 0.70 -0.85
CA LEU A 118 11.49 1.30 -2.04
C LEU A 118 10.63 1.09 -3.30
N PHE A 119 9.93 -0.04 -3.41
CA PHE A 119 9.03 -0.28 -4.53
C PHE A 119 7.73 0.49 -4.43
N ASN A 120 7.26 0.79 -3.21
CA ASN A 120 5.94 1.38 -2.96
C ASN A 120 5.74 2.77 -3.62
N GLY A 121 6.82 3.48 -3.93
CA GLY A 121 6.75 4.73 -4.72
C GLY A 121 6.44 4.54 -6.21
N PHE A 122 6.50 3.31 -6.73
CA PHE A 122 6.29 2.98 -8.15
C PHE A 122 5.20 1.94 -8.36
N ILE A 123 4.99 1.08 -7.36
CA ILE A 123 4.01 0.01 -7.36
C ILE A 123 3.12 0.24 -6.15
N PRO A 124 1.80 0.45 -6.31
CA PRO A 124 0.89 0.47 -5.18
C PRO A 124 1.00 -0.85 -4.42
N LEU A 125 1.63 -0.83 -3.23
CA LEU A 125 1.98 -2.03 -2.50
C LEU A 125 1.61 -1.91 -1.03
N ILE A 126 0.89 -2.90 -0.52
CA ILE A 126 0.52 -3.05 0.88
C ILE A 126 1.25 -4.25 1.45
N ALA A 127 1.78 -4.12 2.66
CA ALA A 127 2.36 -5.22 3.41
C ALA A 127 1.60 -5.43 4.72
N ILE A 128 1.13 -6.66 4.94
CA ILE A 128 0.32 -7.06 6.09
C ILE A 128 1.04 -8.17 6.85
N GLN A 129 1.35 -7.90 8.11
CA GLN A 129 1.78 -8.94 9.02
C GLN A 129 0.53 -9.58 9.66
N LEU A 130 0.34 -10.88 9.45
CA LEU A 130 -0.82 -11.62 9.93
C LEU A 130 -0.38 -12.66 10.95
N GLN A 131 -0.85 -12.52 12.18
CA GLN A 131 -0.54 -13.42 13.29
C GLN A 131 -1.76 -14.23 13.70
N ALA A 132 -1.56 -15.52 13.96
CA ALA A 132 -2.55 -16.34 14.63
C ALA A 132 -2.31 -16.25 16.15
N LEU A 133 -3.36 -15.99 16.90
CA LEU A 133 -3.33 -15.85 18.35
C LEU A 133 -4.30 -16.85 18.99
N GLU A 134 -3.83 -17.58 19.99
CA GLU A 134 -4.69 -18.35 20.89
C GLU A 134 -5.12 -17.49 22.07
N VAL A 135 -6.43 -17.40 22.30
CA VAL A 135 -7.04 -16.63 23.37
C VAL A 135 -8.11 -17.46 24.03
N GLY A 136 -7.91 -17.87 25.27
CA GLY A 136 -8.91 -18.67 26.02
C GLY A 136 -9.30 -19.99 25.35
N GLY A 137 -8.39 -20.65 24.66
CA GLY A 137 -8.63 -21.91 23.93
C GLY A 137 -9.28 -21.73 22.55
N SER A 138 -9.45 -20.50 22.09
CA SER A 138 -9.94 -20.17 20.75
C SER A 138 -8.83 -19.53 19.92
N LEU A 139 -8.83 -19.77 18.61
CA LEU A 139 -7.89 -19.18 17.66
C LEU A 139 -8.50 -17.93 17.04
N THR A 140 -7.72 -16.86 16.96
CA THR A 140 -8.06 -15.64 16.22
C THR A 140 -6.93 -15.22 15.30
N LEU A 141 -7.23 -14.50 14.22
CA LEU A 141 -6.26 -13.89 13.32
C LEU A 141 -6.20 -12.39 13.58
N ALA A 142 -4.98 -11.86 13.68
CA ALA A 142 -4.73 -10.44 13.85
C ALA A 142 -3.86 -9.96 12.68
N ALA A 143 -4.42 -9.14 11.80
CA ALA A 143 -3.71 -8.52 10.70
C ALA A 143 -3.28 -7.11 11.09
N THR A 144 -2.02 -6.77 10.81
CA THR A 144 -1.46 -5.44 10.99
C THR A 144 -0.87 -4.96 9.68
N LYS A 145 -1.40 -3.89 9.13
CA LYS A 145 -0.82 -3.24 7.96
C LYS A 145 0.47 -2.54 8.39
N VAL A 146 1.62 -3.07 7.97
CA VAL A 146 2.96 -2.54 8.29
C VAL A 146 3.51 -1.60 7.22
N LEU A 147 2.90 -1.64 6.02
CA LEU A 147 3.13 -0.69 4.94
C LEU A 147 1.82 -0.49 4.18
N ASP A 148 1.47 0.75 3.91
CA ASP A 148 0.33 1.09 3.05
C ASP A 148 0.79 1.67 1.71
N THR A 149 -0.11 1.78 0.75
CA THR A 149 0.18 2.41 -0.54
C THR A 149 0.68 3.83 -0.32
N SER A 150 1.86 4.13 -0.88
CA SER A 150 2.37 5.49 -0.86
C SER A 150 1.66 6.29 -1.94
N THR A 151 0.76 7.18 -1.55
CA THR A 151 0.27 8.22 -2.45
C THR A 151 1.41 9.22 -2.67
N LEU A 152 2.09 9.11 -3.81
CA LEU A 152 3.03 10.13 -4.25
C LEU A 152 2.25 11.44 -4.49
N GLY A 153 2.16 12.26 -3.45
CA GLY A 153 1.90 13.68 -3.61
C GLY A 153 0.49 14.13 -4.01
N ASN A 154 -0.57 13.41 -3.64
CA ASN A 154 -1.95 13.92 -3.64
C ASN A 154 -2.59 13.88 -2.25
N GLU A 155 -1.80 13.96 -1.20
CA GLU A 155 -2.31 14.63 -0.02
C GLU A 155 -2.34 16.11 -0.39
N ASP A 156 -3.43 16.56 -0.99
CA ASP A 156 -3.86 17.92 -0.81
C ASP A 156 -4.00 18.05 0.71
N ASP A 157 -2.95 18.58 1.34
CA ASP A 157 -3.02 19.18 2.66
C ASP A 157 -3.97 20.40 2.54
N ASP A 158 -5.26 20.12 2.31
CA ASP A 158 -6.34 21.10 2.33
C ASP A 158 -6.65 21.55 3.77
N GLU A 159 -5.88 21.10 4.74
CA GLU A 159 -5.85 21.73 6.06
C GLU A 159 -4.86 22.89 6.03
N GLY A 160 -5.31 23.99 5.42
CA GLY A 160 -4.66 25.30 5.52
C GLY A 160 -3.56 25.53 4.50
N ALA A 161 -3.84 25.33 3.21
CA ALA A 161 -3.07 25.97 2.15
C ALA A 161 -3.09 27.47 2.41
N GLN A 162 -2.11 27.95 3.15
CA GLN A 162 -1.86 29.37 3.32
C GLN A 162 -1.53 29.91 1.95
N ALA A 163 -2.38 30.79 1.43
CA ALA A 163 -2.15 31.40 0.14
C ALA A 163 -0.67 31.86 0.08
N THR A 164 0.11 31.28 -0.81
CA THR A 164 1.53 31.63 -1.00
C THR A 164 1.60 32.88 -1.84
N ASP A 165 0.99 33.95 -1.31
CA ASP A 165 1.01 35.27 -1.91
C ASP A 165 2.33 36.04 -1.61
N ARG A 166 2.41 37.25 -2.08
CA ARG A 166 3.55 38.13 -1.85
C ARG A 166 3.88 38.30 -0.37
N ALA A 167 2.88 38.43 0.50
CA ALA A 167 3.05 38.60 1.95
C ALA A 167 3.70 37.40 2.61
N TYR A 168 3.31 36.18 2.17
CA TYR A 168 3.92 34.92 2.62
C TYR A 168 5.43 34.91 2.36
N TRP A 169 5.86 35.29 1.16
CA TRP A 169 7.27 35.31 0.77
C TRP A 169 8.06 36.43 1.42
N GLU A 170 7.47 37.64 1.60
CA GLU A 170 8.10 38.76 2.31
C GLU A 170 8.44 38.42 3.77
N SER A 171 7.67 37.53 4.40
CA SER A 171 7.93 37.09 5.77
C SER A 171 9.08 36.07 5.88
N ARG A 172 9.44 35.38 4.79
CA ARG A 172 10.38 34.24 4.80
C ARG A 172 11.62 34.41 3.97
N ALA A 173 11.57 35.18 2.89
CA ALA A 173 12.67 35.35 1.98
C ALA A 173 13.56 36.52 2.39
N THR A 174 14.83 36.51 1.96
CA THR A 174 15.72 37.65 2.15
C THR A 174 15.37 38.77 1.16
N LYS A 175 15.66 40.03 1.51
CA LYS A 175 15.47 41.19 0.61
C LYS A 175 16.15 40.98 -0.75
N LYS A 176 17.31 40.31 -0.76
CA LYS A 176 18.05 40.02 -2.00
C LYS A 176 17.30 38.99 -2.86
N THR A 177 16.73 37.94 -2.25
CA THR A 177 15.94 36.92 -2.95
C THR A 177 14.71 37.56 -3.59
N LEU A 178 13.95 38.34 -2.83
CA LEU A 178 12.78 39.05 -3.34
C LEU A 178 13.10 39.97 -4.51
N ALA A 179 14.14 40.78 -4.40
CA ALA A 179 14.57 41.65 -5.50
C ALA A 179 14.99 40.87 -6.76
N THR A 180 15.62 39.69 -6.58
CA THR A 180 15.97 38.84 -7.72
C THR A 180 14.73 38.27 -8.38
N THR A 181 13.74 37.85 -7.59
CA THR A 181 12.46 37.31 -8.09
C THR A 181 11.67 38.40 -8.83
N ASP A 182 11.60 39.61 -8.29
CA ASP A 182 10.94 40.74 -8.95
C ASP A 182 11.56 41.04 -10.32
N ASN A 183 12.89 41.09 -10.40
CA ASN A 183 13.59 41.28 -11.66
C ASN A 183 13.33 40.17 -12.68
N LEU A 184 13.24 38.90 -12.21
CA LEU A 184 12.89 37.76 -13.06
C LEU A 184 11.46 37.86 -13.59
N LEU A 185 10.50 38.22 -12.74
CA LEU A 185 9.10 38.43 -13.14
C LEU A 185 8.98 39.55 -14.18
N GLU A 186 9.68 40.67 -14.01
CA GLU A 186 9.71 41.72 -15.02
C GLU A 186 10.26 41.24 -16.37
N LEU A 187 11.33 40.45 -16.36
CA LEU A 187 11.90 39.87 -17.56
C LEU A 187 10.95 38.90 -18.26
N ILE A 188 10.27 38.08 -17.49
CA ILE A 188 9.27 37.13 -17.99
C ILE A 188 8.08 37.88 -18.61
N HIS A 189 7.53 38.90 -17.93
CA HIS A 189 6.44 39.71 -18.45
C HIS A 189 6.83 40.43 -19.77
N LYS A 190 8.06 40.95 -19.86
CA LYS A 190 8.57 41.55 -21.10
C LYS A 190 8.73 40.51 -22.23
N ALA A 191 9.08 39.27 -21.91
CA ALA A 191 9.32 38.24 -22.89
C ALA A 191 8.02 37.54 -23.37
N THR A 192 7.06 37.35 -22.48
CA THR A 192 5.82 36.56 -22.74
C THR A 192 4.62 37.45 -23.05
N ASN A 193 4.65 38.72 -22.66
CA ASN A 193 3.51 39.65 -22.68
C ASN A 193 2.28 39.14 -21.92
N ASP A 194 2.48 38.24 -20.94
CA ASP A 194 1.44 37.59 -20.14
C ASP A 194 1.37 38.22 -18.74
N PRO A 195 0.27 38.94 -18.41
CA PRO A 195 0.10 39.58 -17.10
C PRO A 195 -0.36 38.62 -15.99
N THR A 196 -0.65 37.37 -16.32
CA THR A 196 -1.20 36.39 -15.32
C THR A 196 -0.11 35.76 -14.48
N ILE A 197 1.16 35.87 -14.84
CA ILE A 197 2.28 35.33 -14.09
C ILE A 197 2.58 36.24 -12.90
N SER A 198 2.29 35.77 -11.68
CA SER A 198 2.54 36.52 -10.44
C SER A 198 3.14 35.57 -9.37
N LEU A 199 3.72 36.20 -8.33
CA LEU A 199 4.12 35.48 -7.10
C LEU A 199 2.90 35.24 -6.23
#